data_4df784b053ec6c335f08323855577e85
#
_entry.id   4df784b053ec6c335f08323855577e85
#
_cell.length_a   1.000
_cell.length_b   1.000
_cell.length_c   1.000
_cell.angle_alpha   90.00
_cell.angle_beta   90.00
_cell.angle_gamma   90.00
#
_symmetry.space_group_name_H-M   'P 1'
#
loop_
_entity.id
_entity.type
_entity.pdbx_description
1 polymer ?
#
loop_
_entity_poly.entity_id
_entity_poly.type
_entity_poly.pdbx_seq_one_letter_code
_entity_poly.pdbx_strand_id
1 'polypeptide(L)'
;MLFGDSDDLTACEEAGLMPRHQVQFHWKNQHPASGAPFADFDDFLAALTQDKRKKIRQERRKVLEAGVTFRWARGTDITPADWAFFYRCYERTYLEHGNAPYLSPAFFDAMARDMASHWVLFVAERGGAPIACSLIAVSADPASAGGQNASETVAYGRYWGALERVDCLHFEACYHQPLDWCIRHGVARFEGGAQGEHKMARALLPVATHSAHWLAHPGFADAVARFLARESAGVDGYLEQLDGRSPFRRPDA
;
A
#
# COMPACT_ATOMS: atom_id res chain seq x y z
N MET A 1 -12.24 -13.90 9.62
CA MET A 1 -11.94 -13.56 8.21
C MET A 1 -11.46 -12.10 8.14
N LEU A 2 -10.50 -11.79 7.28
CA LEU A 2 -10.01 -10.42 7.08
C LEU A 2 -10.09 -10.06 5.59
N PHE A 3 -10.62 -8.88 5.27
CA PHE A 3 -10.70 -8.30 3.93
C PHE A 3 -11.47 -9.18 2.91
N GLY A 4 -12.60 -9.75 3.35
CA GLY A 4 -13.51 -10.51 2.49
C GLY A 4 -14.21 -9.63 1.47
N ASP A 5 -14.61 -10.21 0.36
CA ASP A 5 -15.53 -9.59 -0.60
C ASP A 5 -17.00 -9.64 -0.12
N SER A 6 -17.92 -9.18 -0.95
CA SER A 6 -19.34 -9.14 -0.60
C SER A 6 -19.94 -10.53 -0.33
N ASP A 7 -19.51 -11.54 -1.09
CA ASP A 7 -20.03 -12.90 -0.97
C ASP A 7 -19.48 -13.58 0.28
N ASP A 8 -18.18 -13.38 0.56
CA ASP A 8 -17.53 -13.80 1.79
C ASP A 8 -18.21 -13.21 3.03
N LEU A 9 -18.56 -11.91 2.98
CA LEU A 9 -19.22 -11.23 4.10
C LEU A 9 -20.62 -11.78 4.33
N THR A 10 -21.38 -11.98 3.28
CA THR A 10 -22.74 -12.56 3.35
C THR A 10 -22.68 -13.95 4.00
N ALA A 11 -21.77 -14.82 3.55
CA ALA A 11 -21.57 -16.14 4.14
C ALA A 11 -21.17 -16.10 5.63
N CYS A 12 -20.32 -15.12 6.00
CA CYS A 12 -19.93 -14.92 7.39
C CYS A 12 -21.08 -14.44 8.28
N GLU A 13 -21.91 -13.53 7.78
CA GLU A 13 -23.11 -13.05 8.49
C GLU A 13 -24.15 -14.18 8.68
N GLU A 14 -24.40 -14.97 7.65
CA GLU A 14 -25.24 -16.16 7.74
C GLU A 14 -24.71 -17.18 8.74
N ALA A 15 -23.40 -17.31 8.87
CA ALA A 15 -22.73 -18.14 9.88
C ALA A 15 -22.70 -17.51 11.29
N GLY A 16 -23.27 -16.31 11.48
CA GLY A 16 -23.33 -15.62 12.76
C GLY A 16 -22.03 -14.97 13.21
N LEU A 17 -21.11 -14.66 12.28
CA LEU A 17 -19.92 -13.88 12.60
C LEU A 17 -20.27 -12.39 12.71
N MET A 18 -19.55 -11.69 13.57
CA MET A 18 -19.70 -10.23 13.77
C MET A 18 -18.95 -9.47 12.67
N PRO A 19 -19.61 -8.67 11.82
CA PRO A 19 -18.93 -7.84 10.85
C PRO A 19 -18.21 -6.68 11.54
N ARG A 20 -17.07 -6.27 10.97
CA ARG A 20 -16.36 -5.06 11.35
C ARG A 20 -15.96 -4.28 10.10
N HIS A 21 -16.25 -3.00 10.10
CA HIS A 21 -15.91 -2.05 9.04
C HIS A 21 -14.69 -1.23 9.45
N GLN A 22 -13.77 -1.03 8.50
CA GLN A 22 -12.56 -0.23 8.68
C GLN A 22 -12.31 0.61 7.43
N VAL A 23 -11.35 1.52 7.49
CA VAL A 23 -10.93 2.33 6.33
C VAL A 23 -9.49 2.00 6.00
N GLN A 24 -9.24 1.72 4.73
CA GLN A 24 -7.91 1.70 4.14
C GLN A 24 -7.79 2.78 3.06
N PHE A 25 -6.58 3.00 2.58
CA PHE A 25 -6.28 3.98 1.56
C PHE A 25 -5.70 3.29 0.33
N HIS A 26 -6.45 3.34 -0.78
CA HIS A 26 -6.10 2.68 -2.03
C HIS A 26 -5.92 3.71 -3.15
N TRP A 27 -4.93 3.49 -3.99
CA TRP A 27 -4.79 4.18 -5.26
C TRP A 27 -5.33 3.30 -6.38
N LYS A 28 -6.00 3.89 -7.36
CA LYS A 28 -6.49 3.22 -8.57
C LYS A 28 -5.73 3.76 -9.78
N ASN A 29 -5.29 2.87 -10.64
CA ASN A 29 -4.70 3.22 -11.93
C ASN A 29 -5.81 3.61 -12.92
N GLN A 30 -6.47 4.73 -12.64
CA GLN A 30 -7.63 5.18 -13.39
C GLN A 30 -7.68 6.72 -13.41
N HIS A 31 -7.54 7.28 -14.60
CA HIS A 31 -7.64 8.73 -14.80
C HIS A 31 -9.08 9.21 -14.52
N PRO A 32 -9.29 10.19 -13.64
CA PRO A 32 -10.63 10.54 -13.16
C PRO A 32 -11.57 11.09 -14.24
N ALA A 33 -11.04 11.67 -15.32
CA ALA A 33 -11.87 12.22 -16.41
C ALA A 33 -12.19 11.19 -17.49
N SER A 34 -11.26 10.29 -17.83
CA SER A 34 -11.42 9.32 -18.94
C SER A 34 -11.80 7.91 -18.49
N GLY A 35 -11.55 7.56 -17.22
CA GLY A 35 -11.68 6.20 -16.72
C GLY A 35 -10.57 5.25 -17.21
N ALA A 36 -9.69 5.68 -18.11
CA ALA A 36 -8.59 4.87 -18.62
C ALA A 36 -7.42 4.80 -17.60
N PRO A 37 -6.54 3.78 -17.69
CA PRO A 37 -5.29 3.78 -16.93
C PRO A 37 -4.45 5.01 -17.24
N PHE A 38 -3.66 5.48 -16.27
CA PHE A 38 -2.68 6.54 -16.51
C PHE A 38 -1.63 6.08 -17.52
N ALA A 39 -1.26 6.96 -18.46
CA ALA A 39 -0.25 6.68 -19.46
C ALA A 39 1.15 6.56 -18.86
N ASP A 40 1.46 7.46 -17.91
CA ASP A 40 2.71 7.50 -17.16
C ASP A 40 2.53 8.25 -15.83
N PHE A 41 3.63 8.40 -15.09
CA PHE A 41 3.60 9.11 -13.80
C PHE A 41 3.35 10.62 -13.94
N ASP A 42 3.75 11.23 -15.06
CA ASP A 42 3.48 12.66 -15.32
C ASP A 42 2.00 12.90 -15.66
N ASP A 43 1.35 11.99 -16.39
CA ASP A 43 -0.10 11.97 -16.62
C ASP A 43 -0.86 11.86 -15.29
N PHE A 44 -0.44 10.93 -14.42
CA PHE A 44 -0.98 10.85 -13.06
C PHE A 44 -0.82 12.17 -12.29
N LEU A 45 0.36 12.78 -12.32
CA LEU A 45 0.58 14.08 -11.67
C LEU A 45 -0.28 15.18 -12.29
N ALA A 46 -0.50 15.15 -13.60
CA ALA A 46 -1.34 16.13 -14.29
C ALA A 46 -2.80 16.07 -13.86
N ALA A 47 -3.32 14.90 -13.49
CA ALA A 47 -4.67 14.72 -12.98
C ALA A 47 -4.88 15.30 -11.55
N LEU A 48 -3.80 15.55 -10.80
CA LEU A 48 -3.88 16.09 -9.44
C LEU A 48 -4.09 17.63 -9.45
N THR A 49 -4.62 18.14 -8.35
CA THR A 49 -4.63 19.60 -8.08
C THR A 49 -3.21 20.16 -8.09
N GLN A 50 -3.09 21.44 -8.39
CA GLN A 50 -1.78 22.10 -8.50
C GLN A 50 -0.94 21.95 -7.23
N ASP A 51 -1.56 22.10 -6.05
CA ASP A 51 -0.86 22.03 -4.77
C ASP A 51 -0.33 20.61 -4.49
N LYS A 52 -1.13 19.57 -4.79
CA LYS A 52 -0.71 18.19 -4.59
C LYS A 52 0.41 17.80 -5.54
N ARG A 53 0.30 18.17 -6.82
CA ARG A 53 1.34 17.99 -7.82
C ARG A 53 2.64 18.70 -7.44
N LYS A 54 2.55 19.97 -7.01
CA LYS A 54 3.71 20.74 -6.54
C LYS A 54 4.39 20.07 -5.35
N LYS A 55 3.60 19.60 -4.39
CA LYS A 55 4.11 18.91 -3.19
C LYS A 55 4.87 17.62 -3.56
N ILE A 56 4.28 16.77 -4.40
CA ILE A 56 4.94 15.52 -4.83
C ILE A 56 6.24 15.81 -5.57
N ARG A 57 6.24 16.77 -6.51
CA ARG A 57 7.47 17.17 -7.22
C ARG A 57 8.54 17.72 -6.28
N GLN A 58 8.15 18.44 -5.24
CA GLN A 58 9.09 18.93 -4.24
C GLN A 58 9.67 17.81 -3.38
N GLU A 59 8.85 16.82 -2.97
CA GLU A 59 9.29 15.66 -2.21
C GLU A 59 10.31 14.85 -3.01
N ARG A 60 10.02 14.54 -4.27
CA ARG A 60 10.92 13.82 -5.18
C ARG A 60 12.23 14.57 -5.42
N ARG A 61 12.14 15.90 -5.62
CA ARG A 61 13.32 16.74 -5.81
C ARG A 61 14.24 16.75 -4.60
N LYS A 62 13.72 16.80 -3.36
CA LYS A 62 14.53 16.74 -2.14
C LYS A 62 15.33 15.43 -2.05
N VAL A 63 14.74 14.32 -2.40
CA VAL A 63 15.40 13.01 -2.41
C VAL A 63 16.52 12.98 -3.47
N LEU A 64 16.24 13.50 -4.66
CA LEU A 64 17.25 13.60 -5.74
C LEU A 64 18.41 14.53 -5.35
N GLU A 65 18.12 15.71 -4.80
CA GLU A 65 19.13 16.68 -4.33
C GLU A 65 20.00 16.14 -3.19
N ALA A 66 19.48 15.18 -2.40
CA ALA A 66 20.24 14.43 -1.40
C ALA A 66 21.14 13.35 -2.00
N GLY A 67 21.21 13.24 -3.34
CA GLY A 67 22.03 12.27 -4.05
C GLY A 67 21.51 10.84 -3.98
N VAL A 68 20.21 10.65 -3.73
CA VAL A 68 19.57 9.33 -3.67
C VAL A 68 19.00 8.95 -5.02
N THR A 69 19.35 7.74 -5.47
CA THR A 69 18.80 7.08 -6.65
C THR A 69 18.02 5.84 -6.23
N PHE A 70 17.15 5.35 -7.14
CA PHE A 70 16.36 4.14 -6.89
C PHE A 70 16.60 3.10 -7.97
N ARG A 71 16.67 1.85 -7.54
CA ARG A 71 16.47 0.68 -8.39
C ARG A 71 15.33 -0.17 -7.84
N TRP A 72 14.77 -1.03 -8.66
CA TRP A 72 13.84 -2.05 -8.23
C TRP A 72 14.24 -3.43 -8.77
N ALA A 73 13.83 -4.46 -8.07
CA ALA A 73 13.99 -5.85 -8.47
C ALA A 73 12.69 -6.61 -8.21
N ARG A 74 12.38 -7.62 -9.04
CA ARG A 74 11.19 -8.43 -8.90
C ARG A 74 11.52 -9.91 -8.94
N GLY A 75 10.80 -10.68 -8.14
CA GLY A 75 10.87 -12.12 -8.19
C GLY A 75 12.28 -12.64 -7.91
N THR A 76 12.80 -13.45 -8.80
CA THR A 76 14.15 -14.02 -8.70
C THR A 76 15.28 -13.03 -8.93
N ASP A 77 14.98 -11.83 -9.43
CA ASP A 77 15.97 -10.75 -9.57
C ASP A 77 16.28 -10.09 -8.23
N ILE A 78 15.46 -10.30 -7.18
CA ILE A 78 15.78 -9.90 -5.81
C ILE A 78 16.83 -10.87 -5.29
N THR A 79 18.07 -10.41 -5.25
CA THR A 79 19.21 -11.23 -4.86
C THR A 79 19.20 -11.60 -3.37
N PRO A 80 19.94 -12.65 -2.95
CA PRO A 80 20.12 -12.91 -1.51
C PRO A 80 20.71 -11.72 -0.72
N ALA A 81 21.57 -10.93 -1.36
CA ALA A 81 22.11 -9.72 -0.75
C ALA A 81 21.02 -8.63 -0.56
N ASP A 82 20.07 -8.51 -1.50
CA ASP A 82 18.95 -7.61 -1.38
C ASP A 82 17.99 -8.04 -0.26
N TRP A 83 17.70 -9.32 -0.12
CA TRP A 83 16.90 -9.84 0.98
C TRP A 83 17.58 -9.63 2.35
N ALA A 84 18.89 -9.84 2.43
CA ALA A 84 19.65 -9.56 3.64
C ALA A 84 19.65 -8.06 3.99
N PHE A 85 19.76 -7.18 2.98
CA PHE A 85 19.64 -5.74 3.17
C PHE A 85 18.22 -5.35 3.62
N PHE A 86 17.20 -5.88 2.96
CA PHE A 86 15.80 -5.67 3.33
C PHE A 86 15.54 -6.07 4.79
N TYR A 87 16.02 -7.24 5.22
CA TYR A 87 15.82 -7.67 6.61
C TYR A 87 16.44 -6.72 7.63
N ARG A 88 17.65 -6.21 7.37
CA ARG A 88 18.28 -5.19 8.24
C ARG A 88 17.45 -3.91 8.36
N CYS A 89 16.84 -3.45 7.25
CA CYS A 89 15.95 -2.30 7.26
C CYS A 89 14.66 -2.59 8.03
N TYR A 90 14.06 -3.76 7.79
CA TYR A 90 12.87 -4.24 8.49
C TYR A 90 13.10 -4.34 10.01
N GLU A 91 14.15 -5.03 10.43
CA GLU A 91 14.52 -5.19 11.83
C GLU A 91 14.73 -3.83 12.51
N ARG A 92 15.47 -2.94 11.88
CA ARG A 92 15.72 -1.61 12.41
C ARG A 92 14.41 -0.83 12.64
N THR A 93 13.47 -0.90 11.73
CA THR A 93 12.17 -0.23 11.89
C THR A 93 11.44 -0.72 13.14
N TYR A 94 11.45 -2.02 13.42
CA TYR A 94 10.83 -2.57 14.63
C TYR A 94 11.56 -2.13 15.90
N LEU A 95 12.89 -2.21 15.91
CA LEU A 95 13.72 -1.81 17.05
C LEU A 95 13.56 -0.32 17.37
N GLU A 96 13.50 0.56 16.37
CA GLU A 96 13.26 1.99 16.55
C GLU A 96 11.87 2.29 17.16
N HIS A 97 10.89 1.40 16.96
CA HIS A 97 9.57 1.47 17.61
C HIS A 97 9.51 0.72 18.95
N GLY A 98 10.63 0.24 19.47
CA GLY A 98 10.71 -0.46 20.76
C GLY A 98 10.17 -1.89 20.73
N ASN A 99 10.04 -2.51 19.57
CA ASN A 99 9.52 -3.86 19.40
C ASN A 99 10.60 -4.78 18.80
N ALA A 100 10.55 -6.07 19.15
CA ALA A 100 11.31 -7.07 18.42
C ALA A 100 10.73 -7.28 17.00
N PRO A 101 11.55 -7.68 16.02
CA PRO A 101 11.06 -8.05 14.70
C PRO A 101 9.96 -9.12 14.79
N TYR A 102 8.83 -8.87 14.18
CA TYR A 102 7.69 -9.79 14.20
C TYR A 102 7.92 -11.06 13.39
N LEU A 103 8.61 -10.93 12.24
CA LEU A 103 8.92 -12.02 11.34
C LEU A 103 10.42 -12.31 11.33
N SER A 104 10.78 -13.58 11.27
CA SER A 104 12.18 -14.02 11.27
C SER A 104 12.81 -13.95 9.87
N PRO A 105 14.16 -13.98 9.76
CA PRO A 105 14.82 -14.16 8.45
C PRO A 105 14.33 -15.37 7.69
N ALA A 106 14.12 -16.51 8.36
CA ALA A 106 13.64 -17.74 7.74
C ALA A 106 12.25 -17.61 7.09
N PHE A 107 11.38 -16.72 7.64
CA PHE A 107 10.11 -16.41 7.01
C PHE A 107 10.30 -15.71 5.65
N PHE A 108 11.21 -14.74 5.59
CA PHE A 108 11.51 -14.02 4.35
C PHE A 108 12.26 -14.90 3.33
N ASP A 109 13.11 -15.82 3.80
CA ASP A 109 13.74 -16.85 2.95
C ASP A 109 12.68 -17.78 2.31
N ALA A 110 11.67 -18.18 3.08
CA ALA A 110 10.55 -18.96 2.56
C ALA A 110 9.74 -18.16 1.54
N MET A 111 9.41 -16.89 1.81
CA MET A 111 8.75 -16.01 0.87
C MET A 111 9.54 -15.83 -0.44
N ALA A 112 10.87 -15.63 -0.34
CA ALA A 112 11.74 -15.49 -1.49
C ALA A 112 11.76 -16.75 -2.37
N ARG A 113 11.69 -17.92 -1.76
CA ARG A 113 11.69 -19.22 -2.45
C ARG A 113 10.33 -19.59 -3.02
N ASP A 114 9.28 -19.50 -2.18
CA ASP A 114 7.97 -20.11 -2.49
C ASP A 114 7.00 -19.15 -3.16
N MET A 115 7.24 -17.83 -3.02
CA MET A 115 6.38 -16.76 -3.53
C MET A 115 7.17 -15.67 -4.26
N ALA A 116 8.31 -16.01 -4.88
CA ALA A 116 9.21 -15.04 -5.50
C ALA A 116 8.49 -14.08 -6.45
N SER A 117 7.66 -14.58 -7.38
CA SER A 117 6.97 -13.78 -8.41
C SER A 117 6.05 -12.68 -7.86
N HIS A 118 5.66 -12.80 -6.59
CA HIS A 118 4.76 -11.85 -5.93
C HIS A 118 5.47 -10.66 -5.26
N TRP A 119 6.80 -10.59 -5.28
CA TRP A 119 7.53 -9.55 -4.56
C TRP A 119 8.23 -8.58 -5.50
N VAL A 120 8.12 -7.30 -5.16
CA VAL A 120 8.88 -6.21 -5.79
C VAL A 120 9.55 -5.40 -4.70
N LEU A 121 10.87 -5.30 -4.77
CA LEU A 121 11.70 -4.55 -3.84
C LEU A 121 12.21 -3.28 -4.51
N PHE A 122 12.00 -2.14 -3.88
CA PHE A 122 12.57 -0.86 -4.24
C PHE A 122 13.72 -0.56 -3.29
N VAL A 123 14.90 -0.29 -3.83
CA VAL A 123 16.11 0.01 -3.06
C VAL A 123 16.54 1.43 -3.35
N ALA A 124 16.66 2.24 -2.30
CA ALA A 124 17.25 3.56 -2.35
C ALA A 124 18.76 3.47 -2.14
N GLU A 125 19.53 4.08 -3.00
CA GLU A 125 21.00 4.06 -2.98
C GLU A 125 21.57 5.47 -2.94
N ARG A 126 22.64 5.66 -2.17
CA ARG A 126 23.40 6.90 -2.12
C ARG A 126 24.89 6.60 -2.22
N GLY A 127 25.58 7.22 -3.20
CA GLY A 127 27.00 6.92 -3.45
C GLY A 127 27.28 5.46 -3.80
N GLY A 128 26.31 4.76 -4.42
CA GLY A 128 26.42 3.33 -4.77
C GLY A 128 26.16 2.36 -3.61
N ALA A 129 25.82 2.86 -2.41
CA ALA A 129 25.47 2.02 -1.26
C ALA A 129 23.96 2.05 -0.97
N PRO A 130 23.31 0.91 -0.66
CA PRO A 130 21.91 0.87 -0.30
C PRO A 130 21.70 1.45 1.10
N ILE A 131 20.75 2.39 1.23
CA ILE A 131 20.45 3.12 2.46
C ILE A 131 19.04 2.90 3.00
N ALA A 132 18.10 2.49 2.14
CA ALA A 132 16.70 2.23 2.53
C ALA A 132 16.04 1.32 1.50
N CYS A 133 14.92 0.70 1.87
CA CYS A 133 14.11 -0.05 0.93
C CYS A 133 12.64 -0.07 1.31
N SER A 134 11.78 -0.35 0.31
CA SER A 134 10.39 -0.74 0.51
C SER A 134 10.08 -2.02 -0.27
N LEU A 135 9.24 -2.87 0.31
CA LEU A 135 8.79 -4.13 -0.30
C LEU A 135 7.28 -4.06 -0.51
N ILE A 136 6.83 -4.36 -1.73
CA ILE A 136 5.42 -4.54 -2.04
C ILE A 136 5.14 -5.97 -2.47
N ALA A 137 3.92 -6.44 -2.21
CA ALA A 137 3.41 -7.69 -2.78
C ALA A 137 2.53 -7.38 -4.00
N VAL A 138 2.45 -8.30 -4.97
CA VAL A 138 1.59 -8.22 -6.15
C VAL A 138 0.74 -9.48 -6.24
N SER A 139 -0.58 -9.35 -6.41
CA SER A 139 -1.54 -10.48 -6.37
C SER A 139 -1.40 -11.47 -7.54
N ALA A 140 -0.97 -10.99 -8.71
CA ALA A 140 -0.74 -11.82 -9.90
C ALA A 140 0.50 -11.36 -10.65
N ASP A 141 1.06 -12.22 -11.49
CA ASP A 141 2.05 -11.80 -12.46
C ASP A 141 1.34 -11.07 -13.61
N PRO A 142 1.62 -9.76 -13.84
CA PRO A 142 1.04 -9.06 -14.99
C PRO A 142 1.37 -9.73 -16.33
N ALA A 143 2.50 -10.45 -16.42
CA ALA A 143 2.90 -11.20 -17.60
C ALA A 143 2.16 -12.54 -17.73
N SER A 144 1.67 -13.12 -16.62
CA SER A 144 0.93 -14.39 -16.60
C SER A 144 -0.57 -14.23 -16.79
N ALA A 145 -1.11 -13.04 -16.63
CA ALA A 145 -2.51 -12.72 -16.84
C ALA A 145 -2.85 -12.63 -18.34
N GLY A 146 -2.55 -13.72 -19.06
CA GLY A 146 -2.91 -13.88 -20.46
C GLY A 146 -4.42 -13.77 -20.65
N GLY A 147 -4.86 -12.56 -20.98
CA GLY A 147 -6.01 -12.37 -21.84
C GLY A 147 -7.37 -12.17 -21.22
N GLN A 148 -7.70 -12.17 -19.94
CA GLN A 148 -9.04 -11.75 -19.50
C GLN A 148 -9.14 -11.01 -18.16
N ASN A 149 -8.14 -11.06 -17.27
CA ASN A 149 -8.20 -10.43 -15.94
C ASN A 149 -6.99 -9.53 -15.59
N ALA A 150 -6.28 -8.98 -16.58
CA ALA A 150 -5.19 -8.01 -16.33
C ALA A 150 -5.69 -6.74 -15.59
N SER A 151 -7.00 -6.47 -15.64
CA SER A 151 -7.66 -5.35 -14.95
C SER A 151 -7.74 -5.52 -13.42
N GLU A 152 -7.37 -6.68 -12.86
CA GLU A 152 -7.53 -6.99 -11.44
C GLU A 152 -6.20 -7.16 -10.68
N THR A 153 -5.07 -6.91 -11.32
CA THR A 153 -3.78 -7.00 -10.61
C THR A 153 -3.71 -5.92 -9.52
N VAL A 154 -3.45 -6.37 -8.29
CA VAL A 154 -3.37 -5.51 -7.11
C VAL A 154 -1.98 -5.56 -6.52
N ALA A 155 -1.44 -4.41 -6.19
CA ALA A 155 -0.21 -4.28 -5.41
C ALA A 155 -0.53 -3.88 -3.96
N TYR A 156 0.23 -4.38 -3.02
CA TYR A 156 0.06 -4.16 -1.59
C TYR A 156 1.34 -3.59 -0.99
N GLY A 157 1.30 -2.39 -0.43
CA GLY A 157 2.38 -1.84 0.36
C GLY A 157 2.56 -2.67 1.64
N ARG A 158 3.76 -3.24 1.85
CA ARG A 158 3.99 -4.16 2.96
C ARG A 158 5.01 -3.65 3.97
N TYR A 159 6.25 -3.45 3.57
CA TYR A 159 7.33 -3.16 4.50
C TYR A 159 8.17 -2.00 4.00
N TRP A 160 8.70 -1.26 4.97
CA TRP A 160 9.63 -0.16 4.76
C TRP A 160 10.68 -0.16 5.86
N GLY A 161 11.88 0.25 5.51
CA GLY A 161 12.91 0.58 6.51
C GLY A 161 14.06 1.36 5.89
N ALA A 162 14.77 2.11 6.72
CA ALA A 162 15.90 2.93 6.31
C ALA A 162 17.04 2.81 7.32
N LEU A 163 18.26 2.73 6.81
CA LEU A 163 19.49 2.79 7.62
C LEU A 163 20.00 4.23 7.76
N GLU A 164 19.55 5.12 6.87
CA GLU A 164 19.91 6.53 6.88
C GLU A 164 18.67 7.41 6.80
N ARG A 165 18.70 8.54 7.50
CA ARG A 165 17.63 9.52 7.46
C ARG A 165 17.83 10.49 6.29
N VAL A 166 16.87 10.52 5.37
CA VAL A 166 16.79 11.49 4.28
C VAL A 166 15.38 12.06 4.23
N ASP A 167 15.25 13.37 4.09
CA ASP A 167 13.95 14.04 4.01
C ASP A 167 13.14 13.52 2.82
N CYS A 168 11.87 13.20 3.07
CA CYS A 168 10.91 12.68 2.09
C CYS A 168 11.22 11.27 1.53
N LEU A 169 12.29 10.59 1.97
CA LEU A 169 12.69 9.29 1.47
C LEU A 169 11.60 8.22 1.64
N HIS A 170 10.91 8.23 2.79
CA HIS A 170 9.77 7.34 3.03
C HIS A 170 8.67 7.53 1.97
N PHE A 171 8.36 8.77 1.59
CA PHE A 171 7.31 9.04 0.60
C PHE A 171 7.73 8.60 -0.81
N GLU A 172 8.99 8.82 -1.16
CA GLU A 172 9.52 8.35 -2.44
C GLU A 172 9.51 6.82 -2.52
N ALA A 173 10.04 6.14 -1.51
CA ALA A 173 10.17 4.69 -1.50
C ALA A 173 8.84 3.93 -1.36
N CYS A 174 7.89 4.47 -0.56
CA CYS A 174 6.64 3.75 -0.25
C CYS A 174 5.47 4.13 -1.15
N TYR A 175 5.54 5.27 -1.86
CA TYR A 175 4.44 5.75 -2.70
C TYR A 175 4.89 6.09 -4.12
N HIS A 176 5.84 7.02 -4.31
CA HIS A 176 6.12 7.52 -5.66
C HIS A 176 6.76 6.47 -6.55
N GLN A 177 7.75 5.73 -6.05
CA GLN A 177 8.37 4.63 -6.80
C GLN A 177 7.40 3.46 -7.04
N PRO A 178 6.65 2.95 -6.03
CA PRO A 178 5.64 1.93 -6.26
C PRO A 178 4.53 2.35 -7.22
N LEU A 179 4.01 3.58 -7.16
CA LEU A 179 2.96 4.04 -8.06
C LEU A 179 3.46 4.19 -9.50
N ASP A 180 4.66 4.72 -9.71
CA ASP A 180 5.31 4.79 -11.02
C ASP A 180 5.49 3.36 -11.60
N TRP A 181 5.95 2.43 -10.77
CA TRP A 181 6.06 1.03 -11.16
C TRP A 181 4.71 0.40 -11.51
N CYS A 182 3.67 0.64 -10.70
CA CYS A 182 2.31 0.16 -10.95
C CYS A 182 1.76 0.67 -12.28
N ILE A 183 1.93 1.95 -12.59
CA ILE A 183 1.49 2.54 -13.86
C ILE A 183 2.19 1.83 -15.04
N ARG A 184 3.52 1.72 -15.01
CA ARG A 184 4.32 1.09 -16.07
C ARG A 184 4.01 -0.38 -16.30
N HIS A 185 3.54 -1.09 -15.28
CA HIS A 185 3.24 -2.52 -15.34
C HIS A 185 1.74 -2.83 -15.41
N GLY A 186 0.90 -1.82 -15.62
CA GLY A 186 -0.54 -2.00 -15.79
C GLY A 186 -1.26 -2.54 -14.54
N VAL A 187 -0.69 -2.31 -13.34
CA VAL A 187 -1.32 -2.71 -12.08
C VAL A 187 -2.54 -1.82 -11.83
N ALA A 188 -3.68 -2.43 -11.58
CA ALA A 188 -4.96 -1.72 -11.49
C ALA A 188 -5.12 -0.93 -10.18
N ARG A 189 -4.59 -1.45 -9.07
CA ARG A 189 -4.76 -0.87 -7.74
C ARG A 189 -3.53 -1.05 -6.86
N PHE A 190 -3.24 -0.04 -6.03
CA PHE A 190 -2.24 -0.13 -4.98
C PHE A 190 -2.90 0.11 -3.61
N GLU A 191 -2.78 -0.84 -2.70
CA GLU A 191 -3.33 -0.78 -1.36
C GLU A 191 -2.27 -0.33 -0.35
N GLY A 192 -2.45 0.87 0.18
CA GLY A 192 -1.50 1.48 1.11
C GLY A 192 -1.74 1.12 2.58
N GLY A 193 -2.74 0.28 2.89
CA GLY A 193 -3.11 -0.11 4.25
C GLY A 193 -3.89 0.97 5.02
N ALA A 194 -4.17 0.71 6.30
CA ALA A 194 -5.18 1.42 7.08
C ALA A 194 -4.75 2.82 7.52
N GLN A 195 -3.65 3.09 8.07
CA GLN A 195 -3.36 4.37 8.74
C GLN A 195 -2.86 5.47 7.80
N GLY A 196 -3.26 6.71 8.08
CA GLY A 196 -2.60 7.92 7.61
C GLY A 196 -3.30 8.67 6.48
N GLU A 197 -4.07 9.70 6.83
CA GLU A 197 -4.67 10.66 5.88
C GLU A 197 -3.63 11.34 4.96
N HIS A 198 -2.34 11.36 5.35
CA HIS A 198 -1.26 11.87 4.50
C HIS A 198 -1.16 11.12 3.15
N LYS A 199 -1.68 9.88 3.07
CA LYS A 199 -1.76 9.08 1.86
C LYS A 199 -2.65 9.72 0.80
N MET A 200 -3.71 10.43 1.22
CA MET A 200 -4.60 11.15 0.30
C MET A 200 -3.87 12.21 -0.52
N ALA A 201 -2.84 12.84 0.05
CA ALA A 201 -2.01 13.79 -0.70
C ALA A 201 -1.26 13.13 -1.89
N ARG A 202 -1.21 11.79 -1.94
CA ARG A 202 -0.58 10.96 -2.98
C ARG A 202 -1.63 10.13 -3.73
N ALA A 203 -2.89 10.58 -3.66
CA ALA A 203 -4.04 9.99 -4.33
C ALA A 203 -4.39 8.55 -3.91
N LEU A 204 -3.97 8.12 -2.72
CA LEU A 204 -4.58 6.95 -2.11
C LEU A 204 -5.87 7.40 -1.42
N LEU A 205 -7.00 7.04 -1.98
CA LEU A 205 -8.33 7.44 -1.51
C LEU A 205 -8.86 6.47 -0.45
N PRO A 206 -9.72 6.94 0.47
CA PRO A 206 -10.32 6.08 1.48
C PRO A 206 -11.25 5.04 0.84
N VAL A 207 -11.16 3.82 1.32
CA VAL A 207 -12.01 2.70 0.90
C VAL A 207 -12.47 1.95 2.15
N ALA A 208 -13.76 1.65 2.24
CA ALA A 208 -14.28 0.76 3.26
C ALA A 208 -13.71 -0.64 3.06
N THR A 209 -13.23 -1.24 4.13
CA THR A 209 -12.80 -2.65 4.16
C THR A 209 -13.53 -3.39 5.27
N HIS A 210 -13.71 -4.69 5.06
CA HIS A 210 -14.55 -5.49 5.92
C HIS A 210 -13.77 -6.67 6.50
N SER A 211 -14.16 -7.06 7.70
CA SER A 211 -13.71 -8.29 8.35
C SER A 211 -14.85 -8.90 9.14
N ALA A 212 -14.77 -10.19 9.44
CA ALA A 212 -15.77 -10.88 10.22
C ALA A 212 -15.11 -11.70 11.33
N HIS A 213 -15.68 -11.65 12.53
CA HIS A 213 -15.08 -12.18 13.75
C HIS A 213 -16.03 -13.09 14.50
N TRP A 214 -15.50 -14.16 15.03
CA TRP A 214 -16.20 -15.05 15.93
C TRP A 214 -15.44 -15.13 17.26
N LEU A 215 -16.17 -15.12 18.36
CA LEU A 215 -15.64 -15.21 19.72
C LEU A 215 -16.38 -16.31 20.48
N ALA A 216 -15.62 -17.27 21.02
CA ALA A 216 -16.17 -18.42 21.73
C ALA A 216 -16.91 -18.07 23.02
N HIS A 217 -16.46 -17.02 23.75
CA HIS A 217 -17.02 -16.64 25.03
C HIS A 217 -18.19 -15.64 24.84
N PRO A 218 -19.46 -16.01 25.22
CA PRO A 218 -20.62 -15.16 24.94
C PRO A 218 -20.52 -13.73 25.48
N GLY A 219 -20.07 -13.58 26.74
CA GLY A 219 -19.93 -12.26 27.35
C GLY A 219 -18.90 -11.35 26.65
N PHE A 220 -17.83 -11.92 26.05
CA PHE A 220 -16.92 -11.18 25.19
C PHE A 220 -17.55 -10.87 23.85
N ALA A 221 -18.26 -11.82 23.24
CA ALA A 221 -18.96 -11.62 21.99
C ALA A 221 -19.95 -10.46 22.08
N ASP A 222 -20.78 -10.41 23.13
CA ASP A 222 -21.71 -9.31 23.38
C ASP A 222 -21.03 -7.95 23.59
N ALA A 223 -19.93 -7.92 24.33
CA ALA A 223 -19.18 -6.69 24.56
C ALA A 223 -18.55 -6.17 23.26
N VAL A 224 -17.97 -7.05 22.47
CA VAL A 224 -17.37 -6.72 21.18
C VAL A 224 -18.44 -6.30 20.18
N ALA A 225 -19.59 -7.00 20.09
CA ALA A 225 -20.69 -6.61 19.21
C ALA A 225 -21.17 -5.17 19.49
N ARG A 226 -21.34 -4.81 20.76
CA ARG A 226 -21.71 -3.42 21.13
C ARG A 226 -20.63 -2.38 20.80
N PHE A 227 -19.35 -2.77 20.87
CA PHE A 227 -18.25 -1.91 20.45
C PHE A 227 -18.26 -1.72 18.92
N LEU A 228 -18.39 -2.80 18.14
CA LEU A 228 -18.40 -2.77 16.69
C LEU A 228 -19.57 -1.97 16.12
N ALA A 229 -20.75 -2.06 16.74
CA ALA A 229 -21.91 -1.24 16.34
C ALA A 229 -21.65 0.27 16.47
N ARG A 230 -20.90 0.69 17.50
CA ARG A 230 -20.50 2.09 17.68
C ARG A 230 -19.36 2.50 16.75
N GLU A 231 -18.39 1.61 16.52
CA GLU A 231 -17.27 1.84 15.61
C GLU A 231 -17.77 2.04 14.17
N SER A 232 -18.72 1.22 13.72
CA SER A 232 -19.30 1.29 12.37
C SER A 232 -19.90 2.66 12.07
N ALA A 233 -20.71 3.21 12.99
CA ALA A 233 -21.28 4.54 12.82
C ALA A 233 -20.20 5.65 12.71
N GLY A 234 -19.05 5.46 13.36
CA GLY A 234 -17.90 6.36 13.25
C GLY A 234 -17.16 6.24 11.91
N VAL A 235 -17.10 5.05 11.34
CA VAL A 235 -16.44 4.78 10.04
C VAL A 235 -17.19 5.48 8.90
N ASP A 236 -18.52 5.41 8.89
CA ASP A 236 -19.34 6.04 7.84
C ASP A 236 -19.16 7.57 7.85
N GLY A 237 -19.27 8.20 9.02
CA GLY A 237 -19.03 9.64 9.15
C GLY A 237 -17.59 10.05 8.79
N TYR A 238 -16.61 9.19 9.05
CA TYR A 238 -15.22 9.44 8.67
C TYR A 238 -15.02 9.39 7.16
N LEU A 239 -15.62 8.41 6.47
CA LEU A 239 -15.59 8.31 5.01
C LEU A 239 -16.22 9.54 4.35
N GLU A 240 -17.38 9.99 4.82
CA GLU A 240 -18.05 11.21 4.33
C GLU A 240 -17.15 12.46 4.49
N GLN A 241 -16.47 12.61 5.63
CA GLN A 241 -15.54 13.74 5.85
C GLN A 241 -14.34 13.72 4.89
N LEU A 242 -13.87 12.53 4.51
CA LEU A 242 -12.73 12.38 3.61
C LEU A 242 -13.08 12.54 2.14
N ASP A 243 -14.32 12.24 1.74
CA ASP A 243 -14.75 12.29 0.34
C ASP A 243 -14.60 13.71 -0.26
N GLY A 244 -14.86 14.75 0.54
CA GLY A 244 -14.63 16.15 0.15
C GLY A 244 -13.17 16.56 -0.06
N ARG A 245 -12.19 15.71 0.31
CA ARG A 245 -10.75 16.01 0.29
C ARG A 245 -9.99 15.35 -0.88
N SER A 246 -10.70 14.98 -1.96
CA SER A 246 -10.07 14.35 -3.13
C SER A 246 -8.89 15.20 -3.65
N PRO A 247 -7.73 14.60 -3.93
CA PRO A 247 -6.57 15.30 -4.46
C PRO A 247 -6.65 15.56 -5.97
N PHE A 248 -7.62 14.95 -6.64
CA PHE A 248 -7.81 15.12 -8.08
C PHE A 248 -8.50 16.44 -8.43
N ARG A 249 -8.25 16.93 -9.63
CA ARG A 249 -8.96 18.10 -10.18
C ARG A 249 -10.44 17.74 -10.37
N ARG A 250 -11.31 18.67 -10.07
CA ARG A 250 -12.71 18.56 -10.48
C ARG A 250 -12.83 18.84 -11.98
N PRO A 251 -13.68 18.10 -12.72
CA PRO A 251 -13.84 18.29 -14.16
C PRO A 251 -14.27 19.72 -14.56
N ASP A 252 -14.91 20.46 -13.66
CA ASP A 252 -15.53 21.77 -13.91
C ASP A 252 -14.74 22.96 -13.27
N ALA A 253 -13.48 22.78 -12.95
CA ALA A 253 -12.66 23.85 -12.34
C ALA A 253 -11.53 24.32 -13.28
#